data_c0bfe6f26e536dbb87b528820150ad1a
#
_entry.id   c0bfe6f26e536dbb87b528820150ad1a
#
_cell.length_a   1.000
_cell.length_b   1.000
_cell.length_c   1.000
_cell.angle_alpha   90.00
_cell.angle_beta   90.00
_cell.angle_gamma   90.00
#
_symmetry.space_group_name_H-M   'P 1'
#
loop_
_entity.id
_entity.type
_entity.pdbx_description
1 polymer ?
#
loop_
_entity_poly.entity_id
_entity_poly.type
_entity_poly.pdbx_seq_one_letter_code
_entity_poly.pdbx_strand_id
1 'polypeptide(L)'
;MSPAPAAAAPYQDLFIYYLSGRFRPGRAFRPDHYLGSWEEDNFSFLFFTRPNLDLVRQTIARLPELELLDHYHMPYDQWQGGPIGPCRIGRFSIVPPWQACEATQTENTIILDPGVVFGTGTHPTTRDCLHALQLAFEDRTIRTTLDLGTGTGLLAIAAARLGCRRVLAADLNLLAARTAHTNVGLNHLTEQILVVQGSAENLIDLTSDLMVSNIHYDVMKNLIQCTGFLKKKHFILSGLTHKEALHIESTLAELPVKVMRRWDQNGIWHTFYGSTG
;
A
#
# COMPACT_ATOMS: atom_id res chain seq x y z
N MET A 1 -26.75 23.98 14.28
CA MET A 1 -25.64 23.42 15.05
C MET A 1 -24.41 23.44 14.17
N SER A 2 -23.38 24.21 14.56
CA SER A 2 -22.11 24.17 13.83
C SER A 2 -21.52 22.77 13.96
N PRO A 3 -20.98 22.17 12.87
CA PRO A 3 -20.32 20.87 12.95
C PRO A 3 -19.16 20.99 13.96
N ALA A 4 -18.99 19.98 14.81
CA ALA A 4 -17.84 19.88 15.68
C ALA A 4 -16.56 20.01 14.84
N PRO A 5 -15.51 20.68 15.33
CA PRO A 5 -14.26 20.78 14.59
C PRO A 5 -13.76 19.37 14.28
N ALA A 6 -13.41 19.13 13.02
CA ALA A 6 -12.82 17.86 12.60
C ALA A 6 -11.61 17.58 13.50
N ALA A 7 -11.53 16.38 14.07
CA ALA A 7 -10.38 16.02 14.87
C ALA A 7 -9.10 16.13 14.02
N ALA A 8 -8.01 16.58 14.64
CA ALA A 8 -6.73 16.75 13.95
C ALA A 8 -6.07 15.39 13.67
N ALA A 9 -5.18 15.34 12.69
CA ALA A 9 -4.31 14.20 12.45
C ALA A 9 -3.55 13.82 13.74
N PRO A 10 -3.20 12.54 13.94
CA PRO A 10 -2.60 12.05 15.18
C PRO A 10 -1.23 12.67 15.50
N TYR A 11 -0.57 13.24 14.51
CA TYR A 11 0.67 13.99 14.61
C TYR A 11 0.75 15.07 13.50
N GLN A 12 1.44 16.17 13.81
CA GLN A 12 1.59 17.31 12.88
C GLN A 12 2.89 17.23 12.11
N ASP A 13 3.95 16.69 12.73
CA ASP A 13 5.30 16.68 12.21
C ASP A 13 5.87 15.27 12.16
N LEU A 14 6.77 15.05 11.20
CA LEU A 14 7.60 13.86 11.09
C LEU A 14 9.08 14.22 11.22
N PHE A 15 9.78 13.41 11.99
CA PHE A 15 11.23 13.41 12.11
C PHE A 15 11.74 12.10 11.54
N ILE A 16 12.48 12.18 10.43
CA ILE A 16 12.89 11.04 9.63
C ILE A 16 14.41 10.95 9.69
N TYR A 17 14.92 9.78 10.08
CA TYR A 17 16.37 9.51 10.13
C TYR A 17 16.72 8.55 9.04
N TYR A 18 17.62 8.96 8.15
CA TYR A 18 18.08 8.21 6.99
C TYR A 18 19.40 7.52 7.31
N LEU A 19 19.38 6.20 7.25
CA LEU A 19 20.53 5.37 7.60
C LEU A 19 21.01 4.58 6.37
N SER A 20 22.32 4.44 6.21
CA SER A 20 22.93 3.37 5.44
C SER A 20 22.84 2.07 6.23
N GLY A 21 22.58 0.95 5.54
CA GLY A 21 22.38 -0.34 6.17
C GLY A 21 20.92 -0.63 6.53
N ARG A 22 20.64 -1.90 6.89
CA ARG A 22 19.30 -2.38 7.20
C ARG A 22 19.05 -2.38 8.69
N PHE A 23 18.22 -1.44 9.13
CA PHE A 23 17.82 -1.34 10.53
C PHE A 23 16.70 -2.33 10.83
N ARG A 24 17.04 -3.42 11.51
CA ARG A 24 16.09 -4.46 11.94
C ARG A 24 15.96 -4.47 13.45
N PRO A 25 15.15 -3.58 14.02
CA PRO A 25 14.99 -3.51 15.46
C PRO A 25 14.37 -4.81 15.99
N GLY A 26 14.93 -5.33 17.07
CA GLY A 26 14.30 -6.41 17.82
C GLY A 26 12.93 -5.98 18.36
N ARG A 27 12.09 -6.93 18.78
CA ARG A 27 10.74 -6.68 19.33
C ARG A 27 10.73 -5.69 20.51
N ALA A 28 11.84 -5.57 21.21
CA ALA A 28 12.03 -4.67 22.35
C ALA A 28 12.26 -3.20 21.97
N PHE A 29 12.61 -2.91 20.70
CA PHE A 29 12.80 -1.52 20.26
C PHE A 29 11.44 -0.86 20.01
N ARG A 30 10.95 -0.19 21.04
CA ARG A 30 9.70 0.57 21.01
C ARG A 30 9.87 1.89 21.77
N PRO A 31 10.75 2.77 21.29
CA PRO A 31 10.91 4.06 21.93
C PRO A 31 9.65 4.91 21.76
N ASP A 32 9.45 5.86 22.66
CA ASP A 32 8.37 6.82 22.58
C ASP A 32 8.43 7.56 21.23
N HIS A 33 7.26 7.84 20.68
CA HIS A 33 7.10 8.59 19.43
C HIS A 33 7.66 7.89 18.17
N TYR A 34 8.08 6.64 18.24
CA TYR A 34 8.52 5.85 17.10
C TYR A 34 7.34 5.26 16.34
N LEU A 35 7.19 5.62 15.07
CA LEU A 35 6.14 5.08 14.20
C LEU A 35 6.55 3.76 13.54
N GLY A 36 7.83 3.62 13.22
CA GLY A 36 8.35 2.44 12.54
C GLY A 36 9.56 2.76 11.66
N SER A 37 10.03 1.76 10.93
CA SER A 37 11.09 1.91 9.94
C SER A 37 10.67 1.37 8.58
N TRP A 38 11.15 2.03 7.54
CA TRP A 38 11.05 1.59 6.17
C TRP A 38 12.44 1.15 5.70
N GLU A 39 12.52 -0.02 5.07
CA GLU A 39 13.76 -0.50 4.44
C GLU A 39 13.58 -0.46 2.92
N GLU A 40 14.56 0.09 2.22
CA GLU A 40 14.62 0.12 0.77
C GLU A 40 16.07 -0.08 0.33
N ASP A 41 16.32 -1.06 -0.52
CA ASP A 41 17.65 -1.52 -0.93
C ASP A 41 18.54 -1.83 0.28
N ASN A 42 19.59 -1.02 0.50
CA ASN A 42 20.47 -1.13 1.66
C ASN A 42 20.38 0.10 2.56
N PHE A 43 19.22 0.75 2.59
CA PHE A 43 18.96 1.93 3.40
C PHE A 43 17.77 1.69 4.32
N SER A 44 17.72 2.48 5.38
CA SER A 44 16.60 2.48 6.33
C SER A 44 16.19 3.89 6.67
N PHE A 45 14.89 4.10 6.78
CA PHE A 45 14.27 5.35 7.22
C PHE A 45 13.52 5.08 8.52
N LEU A 46 13.87 5.78 9.58
CA LEU A 46 13.21 5.67 10.87
C LEU A 46 12.29 6.87 11.05
N PHE A 47 11.03 6.62 11.35
CA PHE A 47 9.99 7.66 11.48
C PHE A 47 9.62 7.88 12.94
N PHE A 48 9.63 9.14 13.35
CA PHE A 48 9.23 9.59 14.68
C PHE A 48 8.29 10.77 14.61
N THR A 49 7.44 10.95 15.63
CA THR A 49 6.55 12.12 15.77
C THR A 49 7.17 13.25 16.57
N ARG A 50 8.37 13.05 17.10
CA ARG A 50 9.19 14.04 17.83
C ARG A 50 10.67 13.82 17.57
N PRO A 51 11.53 14.85 17.78
CA PRO A 51 12.98 14.70 17.62
C PRO A 51 13.55 13.61 18.53
N ASN A 52 14.37 12.72 17.96
CA ASN A 52 14.98 11.60 18.70
C ASN A 52 16.42 11.32 18.23
N LEU A 53 17.16 12.36 17.80
CA LEU A 53 18.48 12.22 17.21
C LEU A 53 19.48 11.50 18.13
N ASP A 54 19.48 11.86 19.42
CA ASP A 54 20.38 11.26 20.40
C ASP A 54 20.11 9.77 20.60
N LEU A 55 18.83 9.38 20.66
CA LEU A 55 18.44 7.98 20.73
C LEU A 55 18.90 7.21 19.47
N VAL A 56 18.69 7.80 18.28
CA VAL A 56 19.13 7.17 17.03
C VAL A 56 20.63 6.98 17.04
N ARG A 57 21.40 8.00 17.38
CA ARG A 57 22.87 7.91 17.49
C ARG A 57 23.33 6.86 18.50
N GLN A 58 22.72 6.79 19.67
CA GLN A 58 23.03 5.77 20.68
C GLN A 58 22.68 4.36 20.20
N THR A 59 21.61 4.22 19.40
CA THR A 59 21.19 2.94 18.87
C THR A 59 22.16 2.44 17.80
N ILE A 60 22.52 3.29 16.83
CA ILE A 60 23.44 2.91 15.74
C ILE A 60 24.88 2.74 16.24
N ALA A 61 25.31 3.43 17.31
CA ALA A 61 26.64 3.23 17.90
C ALA A 61 26.88 1.78 18.36
N ARG A 62 25.84 0.98 18.53
CA ARG A 62 25.89 -0.45 18.87
C ARG A 62 25.77 -1.37 17.66
N LEU A 63 25.58 -0.82 16.47
CA LEU A 63 25.32 -1.52 15.20
C LEU A 63 26.26 -0.99 14.13
N PRO A 64 27.51 -1.53 14.06
CA PRO A 64 28.56 -0.98 13.21
C PRO A 64 28.25 -1.04 11.71
N GLU A 65 27.25 -1.84 11.33
CA GLU A 65 26.73 -1.93 9.95
C GLU A 65 25.83 -0.76 9.55
N LEU A 66 25.47 0.12 10.52
CA LEU A 66 24.59 1.25 10.28
C LEU A 66 25.34 2.58 10.41
N GLU A 67 25.01 3.51 9.51
CA GLU A 67 25.52 4.87 9.54
C GLU A 67 24.37 5.86 9.37
N LEU A 68 24.30 6.89 10.21
CA LEU A 68 23.34 8.00 10.02
C LEU A 68 23.87 8.90 8.90
N LEU A 69 23.18 8.90 7.77
CA LEU A 69 23.52 9.71 6.60
C LEU A 69 22.92 11.11 6.70
N ASP A 70 21.65 11.21 7.09
CA ASP A 70 20.95 12.48 7.18
C ASP A 70 19.71 12.38 8.10
N HIS A 71 19.08 13.50 8.39
CA HIS A 71 17.81 13.55 9.08
C HIS A 71 16.95 14.71 8.58
N TYR A 72 15.64 14.49 8.54
CA TYR A 72 14.68 15.44 7.99
C TYR A 72 13.59 15.74 9.01
N HIS A 73 13.12 16.97 8.97
CA HIS A 73 11.91 17.39 9.66
C HIS A 73 10.96 17.98 8.64
N MET A 74 9.72 17.49 8.61
CA MET A 74 8.69 18.03 7.71
C MET A 74 7.29 17.86 8.31
N PRO A 75 6.35 18.73 7.92
CA PRO A 75 4.93 18.56 8.23
C PRO A 75 4.40 17.23 7.68
N TYR A 76 3.49 16.59 8.42
CA TYR A 76 2.91 15.31 8.02
C TYR A 76 2.12 15.37 6.71
N ASP A 77 1.38 16.46 6.48
CA ASP A 77 0.68 16.67 5.22
C ASP A 77 1.63 16.84 4.04
N GLN A 78 2.80 17.43 4.23
CA GLN A 78 3.83 17.48 3.20
C GLN A 78 4.35 16.08 2.84
N TRP A 79 4.56 15.20 3.83
CA TRP A 79 4.91 13.80 3.59
C TRP A 79 3.86 13.07 2.75
N GLN A 80 2.58 13.35 3.01
CA GLN A 80 1.45 12.76 2.28
C GLN A 80 1.20 13.37 0.89
N GLY A 81 1.95 14.39 0.50
CA GLY A 81 1.79 15.10 -0.78
C GLY A 81 0.64 16.10 -0.78
N GLY A 82 0.13 16.48 0.38
CA GLY A 82 -0.92 17.47 0.58
C GLY A 82 -1.81 17.19 1.79
N PRO A 83 -2.80 18.05 2.05
CA PRO A 83 -3.72 17.91 3.16
C PRO A 83 -4.47 16.57 3.12
N ILE A 84 -4.52 15.89 4.26
CA ILE A 84 -5.23 14.62 4.42
C ILE A 84 -6.70 14.90 4.75
N GLY A 85 -7.58 14.44 3.90
CA GLY A 85 -9.01 14.60 4.09
C GLY A 85 -9.82 13.53 3.35
N PRO A 86 -11.16 13.52 3.54
CA PRO A 86 -12.03 12.61 2.83
C PRO A 86 -11.89 12.80 1.32
N CYS A 87 -11.77 11.70 0.61
CA CYS A 87 -11.76 11.71 -0.86
C CYS A 87 -12.69 10.65 -1.42
N ARG A 88 -13.19 10.89 -2.64
CA ARG A 88 -14.05 9.94 -3.35
C ARG A 88 -13.36 9.46 -4.62
N ILE A 89 -13.34 8.12 -4.79
CA ILE A 89 -12.77 7.47 -5.97
C ILE A 89 -13.77 6.43 -6.45
N GLY A 90 -14.43 6.71 -7.59
CA GLY A 90 -15.54 5.89 -8.04
C GLY A 90 -16.63 5.76 -6.97
N ARG A 91 -16.96 4.54 -6.54
CA ARG A 91 -17.94 4.27 -5.49
C ARG A 91 -17.42 4.38 -4.07
N PHE A 92 -16.08 4.39 -3.89
CA PHE A 92 -15.48 4.43 -2.58
C PHE A 92 -15.39 5.84 -2.02
N SER A 93 -15.71 5.98 -0.73
CA SER A 93 -15.44 7.17 0.10
C SER A 93 -14.33 6.80 1.08
N ILE A 94 -13.15 7.37 0.91
CA ILE A 94 -11.99 7.10 1.76
C ILE A 94 -11.92 8.23 2.77
N VAL A 95 -11.93 7.89 4.06
CA VAL A 95 -12.04 8.87 5.16
C VAL A 95 -10.96 8.57 6.20
N PRO A 96 -10.15 9.55 6.61
CA PRO A 96 -9.20 9.35 7.69
C PRO A 96 -9.93 9.15 9.03
N PRO A 97 -9.40 8.34 9.97
CA PRO A 97 -10.08 7.98 11.22
C PRO A 97 -10.55 9.19 12.04
N TRP A 98 -9.75 10.27 12.06
CA TRP A 98 -10.06 11.49 12.82
C TRP A 98 -11.14 12.37 12.18
N GLN A 99 -11.61 12.02 10.99
CA GLN A 99 -12.73 12.71 10.31
C GLN A 99 -13.91 11.76 10.06
N ALA A 100 -13.80 10.51 10.49
CA ALA A 100 -14.87 9.54 10.37
C ALA A 100 -15.98 9.85 11.37
N CYS A 101 -17.24 9.92 10.90
CA CYS A 101 -18.40 9.95 11.77
C CYS A 101 -19.40 8.89 11.29
N GLU A 102 -20.14 8.29 12.23
CA GLU A 102 -21.09 7.21 11.94
C GLU A 102 -22.17 7.61 10.92
N ALA A 103 -22.61 8.87 10.97
CA ALA A 103 -23.67 9.39 10.09
C ALA A 103 -23.30 9.44 8.60
N THR A 104 -22.01 9.36 8.26
CA THR A 104 -21.52 9.41 6.86
C THR A 104 -21.01 8.06 6.36
N GLN A 105 -21.02 7.03 7.18
CA GLN A 105 -20.54 5.70 6.79
C GLN A 105 -21.59 4.97 5.95
N THR A 106 -21.17 4.51 4.79
CA THR A 106 -21.92 3.63 3.88
C THR A 106 -21.14 2.32 3.72
N GLU A 107 -21.74 1.33 3.06
CA GLU A 107 -21.05 0.07 2.75
C GLU A 107 -19.75 0.25 1.95
N ASN A 108 -19.64 1.33 1.18
CA ASN A 108 -18.46 1.67 0.38
C ASN A 108 -17.53 2.69 1.05
N THR A 109 -17.78 3.02 2.32
CA THR A 109 -16.88 3.87 3.10
C THR A 109 -15.69 3.04 3.59
N ILE A 110 -14.49 3.56 3.38
CA ILE A 110 -13.23 2.98 3.85
C ILE A 110 -12.60 3.96 4.84
N ILE A 111 -12.48 3.54 6.09
CA ILE A 111 -11.72 4.28 7.11
C ILE A 111 -10.26 3.92 6.91
N LEU A 112 -9.44 4.91 6.58
CA LEU A 112 -8.04 4.71 6.25
C LEU A 112 -7.12 5.63 7.04
N ASP A 113 -6.33 5.05 7.92
CA ASP A 113 -5.17 5.73 8.50
C ASP A 113 -4.04 5.69 7.47
N PRO A 114 -3.59 6.84 6.94
CA PRO A 114 -2.51 6.87 5.97
C PRO A 114 -1.18 6.36 6.53
N GLY A 115 -0.96 6.48 7.84
CA GLY A 115 0.33 6.20 8.45
C GLY A 115 1.44 7.01 7.80
N VAL A 116 2.60 6.37 7.62
CA VAL A 116 3.73 6.94 6.86
C VAL A 116 4.10 6.06 5.66
N VAL A 117 3.13 5.32 5.14
CA VAL A 117 3.30 4.36 4.04
C VAL A 117 2.52 4.77 2.79
N PHE A 118 2.82 4.14 1.66
CA PHE A 118 2.17 4.41 0.39
C PHE A 118 0.75 3.79 0.32
N GLY A 119 -0.11 4.36 -0.55
CA GLY A 119 -1.42 3.77 -0.87
C GLY A 119 -2.61 4.48 -0.23
N THR A 120 -2.55 5.81 -0.04
CA THR A 120 -3.63 6.62 0.57
C THR A 120 -4.80 6.93 -0.36
N GLY A 121 -4.68 6.60 -1.65
CA GLY A 121 -5.67 6.95 -2.68
C GLY A 121 -5.41 8.30 -3.38
N THR A 122 -4.47 9.11 -2.92
CA THR A 122 -4.11 10.39 -3.56
C THR A 122 -3.31 10.18 -4.84
N HIS A 123 -2.46 9.14 -4.87
CA HIS A 123 -1.63 8.85 -6.03
C HIS A 123 -2.45 8.31 -7.22
N PRO A 124 -2.16 8.74 -8.47
CA PRO A 124 -2.89 8.31 -9.67
C PRO A 124 -2.99 6.79 -9.83
N THR A 125 -1.89 6.07 -9.61
CA THR A 125 -1.86 4.59 -9.73
C THR A 125 -2.80 3.89 -8.76
N THR A 126 -2.94 4.38 -7.54
CA THR A 126 -3.88 3.84 -6.56
C THR A 126 -5.33 4.09 -6.99
N ARG A 127 -5.61 5.27 -7.56
CA ARG A 127 -6.94 5.60 -8.11
C ARG A 127 -7.30 4.67 -9.27
N ASP A 128 -6.37 4.43 -10.18
CA ASP A 128 -6.58 3.52 -11.30
C ASP A 128 -6.82 2.08 -10.82
N CYS A 129 -6.07 1.60 -9.81
CA CYS A 129 -6.33 0.30 -9.20
C CYS A 129 -7.73 0.20 -8.60
N LEU A 130 -8.22 1.25 -7.93
CA LEU A 130 -9.59 1.27 -7.40
C LEU A 130 -10.64 1.24 -8.51
N HIS A 131 -10.41 1.93 -9.64
CA HIS A 131 -11.28 1.83 -10.81
C HIS A 131 -11.21 0.44 -11.47
N ALA A 132 -10.01 -0.13 -11.56
CA ALA A 132 -9.80 -1.48 -12.10
C ALA A 132 -10.47 -2.54 -11.22
N LEU A 133 -10.41 -2.42 -9.89
CA LEU A 133 -11.15 -3.27 -8.96
C LEU A 133 -12.66 -3.20 -9.20
N GLN A 134 -13.23 -1.99 -9.30
CA GLN A 134 -14.68 -1.84 -9.58
C GLN A 134 -15.05 -2.56 -10.88
N LEU A 135 -14.28 -2.36 -11.96
CA LEU A 135 -14.51 -3.02 -13.24
C LEU A 135 -14.39 -4.55 -13.13
N ALA A 136 -13.41 -5.05 -12.36
CA ALA A 136 -13.19 -6.49 -12.17
C ALA A 136 -14.37 -7.17 -11.47
N PHE A 137 -15.09 -6.47 -10.60
CA PHE A 137 -16.22 -7.01 -9.83
C PHE A 137 -17.59 -6.78 -10.48
N GLU A 138 -17.71 -5.99 -11.55
CA GLU A 138 -19.01 -5.70 -12.20
C GLU A 138 -19.69 -6.96 -12.76
N ASP A 139 -18.95 -7.77 -13.52
CA ASP A 139 -19.52 -8.91 -14.25
C ASP A 139 -18.95 -10.27 -13.83
N ARG A 140 -18.20 -10.33 -12.72
CA ARG A 140 -17.43 -11.51 -12.33
C ARG A 140 -17.56 -11.85 -10.85
N THR A 141 -17.58 -13.13 -10.56
CA THR A 141 -17.51 -13.63 -9.19
C THR A 141 -16.05 -13.79 -8.78
N ILE A 142 -15.47 -12.78 -8.14
CA ILE A 142 -14.15 -12.81 -7.52
C ILE A 142 -14.34 -13.16 -6.05
N ARG A 143 -13.89 -14.35 -5.65
CA ARG A 143 -14.00 -14.84 -4.27
C ARG A 143 -12.72 -14.70 -3.48
N THR A 144 -11.59 -14.73 -4.17
CA THR A 144 -10.25 -14.68 -3.57
C THR A 144 -9.41 -13.61 -4.26
N THR A 145 -8.75 -12.77 -3.47
CA THR A 145 -7.82 -11.74 -3.98
C THR A 145 -6.48 -11.85 -3.26
N LEU A 146 -5.41 -11.71 -4.03
CA LEU A 146 -4.05 -11.57 -3.55
C LEU A 146 -3.59 -10.13 -3.82
N ASP A 147 -3.35 -9.36 -2.77
CA ASP A 147 -2.84 -7.98 -2.84
C ASP A 147 -1.36 -7.96 -2.44
N LEU A 148 -0.49 -7.80 -3.44
CA LEU A 148 0.97 -7.83 -3.30
C LEU A 148 1.53 -6.41 -3.28
N GLY A 149 2.21 -6.03 -2.19
CA GLY A 149 2.62 -4.66 -1.91
C GLY A 149 1.43 -3.84 -1.42
N THR A 150 0.75 -4.33 -0.39
CA THR A 150 -0.54 -3.78 0.07
C THR A 150 -0.47 -2.37 0.64
N GLY A 151 0.72 -1.90 1.09
CA GLY A 151 0.91 -0.57 1.66
C GLY A 151 -0.03 -0.29 2.84
N THR A 152 -0.94 0.66 2.67
CA THR A 152 -1.98 0.98 3.66
C THR A 152 -3.06 -0.10 3.80
N GLY A 153 -3.14 -1.08 2.90
CA GLY A 153 -4.23 -2.05 2.84
C GLY A 153 -5.47 -1.58 2.06
N LEU A 154 -5.42 -0.40 1.45
CA LEU A 154 -6.58 0.21 0.77
C LEU A 154 -7.17 -0.69 -0.32
N LEU A 155 -6.33 -1.29 -1.17
CA LEU A 155 -6.81 -2.12 -2.28
C LEU A 155 -7.40 -3.45 -1.78
N ALA A 156 -6.81 -4.05 -0.75
CA ALA A 156 -7.35 -5.23 -0.08
C ALA A 156 -8.72 -4.94 0.55
N ILE A 157 -8.86 -3.82 1.26
CA ILE A 157 -10.13 -3.37 1.87
C ILE A 157 -11.17 -3.10 0.78
N ALA A 158 -10.78 -2.42 -0.31
CA ALA A 158 -11.68 -2.16 -1.44
C ALA A 158 -12.18 -3.46 -2.09
N ALA A 159 -11.32 -4.46 -2.29
CA ALA A 159 -11.72 -5.77 -2.81
C ALA A 159 -12.74 -6.46 -1.88
N ALA A 160 -12.53 -6.42 -0.56
CA ALA A 160 -13.47 -6.98 0.41
C ALA A 160 -14.82 -6.24 0.39
N ARG A 161 -14.84 -4.90 0.32
CA ARG A 161 -16.05 -4.08 0.18
C ARG A 161 -16.82 -4.34 -1.12
N LEU A 162 -16.15 -4.80 -2.18
CA LEU A 162 -16.77 -5.24 -3.43
C LEU A 162 -17.32 -6.68 -3.37
N GLY A 163 -17.21 -7.36 -2.24
CA GLY A 163 -17.72 -8.69 -2.01
C GLY A 163 -16.73 -9.84 -2.15
N CYS A 164 -15.43 -9.55 -2.22
CA CYS A 164 -14.40 -10.59 -2.12
C CYS A 164 -14.48 -11.27 -0.75
N ARG A 165 -14.54 -12.61 -0.74
CA ARG A 165 -14.72 -13.35 0.52
C ARG A 165 -13.44 -13.53 1.32
N ARG A 166 -12.30 -13.63 0.64
CA ARG A 166 -10.99 -13.84 1.24
C ARG A 166 -9.94 -13.03 0.50
N VAL A 167 -9.24 -12.20 1.24
CA VAL A 167 -8.13 -11.41 0.72
C VAL A 167 -6.86 -11.76 1.50
N LEU A 168 -5.78 -12.06 0.80
CA LEU A 168 -4.45 -12.09 1.36
C LEU A 168 -3.75 -10.81 0.95
N ALA A 169 -3.43 -9.97 1.92
CA ALA A 169 -2.72 -8.71 1.75
C ALA A 169 -1.30 -8.85 2.28
N ALA A 170 -0.31 -8.63 1.43
CA ALA A 170 1.08 -8.85 1.78
C ALA A 170 1.94 -7.60 1.49
N ASP A 171 2.88 -7.34 2.38
CA ASP A 171 3.92 -6.34 2.15
C ASP A 171 5.26 -6.83 2.70
N LEU A 172 6.32 -6.53 2.00
CA LEU A 172 7.68 -6.85 2.44
C LEU A 172 8.03 -6.05 3.70
N ASN A 173 7.56 -4.81 3.75
CA ASN A 173 7.85 -3.89 4.83
C ASN A 173 6.91 -4.11 6.03
N LEU A 174 7.51 -4.34 7.20
CA LEU A 174 6.75 -4.55 8.43
C LEU A 174 5.87 -3.35 8.81
N LEU A 175 6.33 -2.12 8.54
CA LEU A 175 5.56 -0.91 8.83
C LEU A 175 4.29 -0.87 7.97
N ALA A 176 4.39 -1.20 6.68
CA ALA A 176 3.25 -1.30 5.78
C ALA A 176 2.28 -2.41 6.21
N ALA A 177 2.79 -3.61 6.50
CA ALA A 177 1.95 -4.71 6.98
C ALA A 177 1.20 -4.35 8.29
N ARG A 178 1.85 -3.64 9.22
CA ARG A 178 1.19 -3.15 10.45
C ARG A 178 0.14 -2.09 10.17
N THR A 179 0.42 -1.14 9.28
CA THR A 179 -0.54 -0.10 8.87
C THR A 179 -1.76 -0.75 8.21
N ALA A 180 -1.55 -1.68 7.27
CA ALA A 180 -2.64 -2.43 6.65
C ALA A 180 -3.46 -3.21 7.66
N HIS A 181 -2.83 -3.90 8.62
CA HIS A 181 -3.53 -4.64 9.67
C HIS A 181 -4.40 -3.72 10.54
N THR A 182 -3.89 -2.54 10.92
CA THR A 182 -4.66 -1.52 11.65
C THR A 182 -5.86 -1.07 10.82
N ASN A 183 -5.67 -0.75 9.54
CA ASN A 183 -6.74 -0.30 8.65
C ASN A 183 -7.80 -1.39 8.41
N VAL A 184 -7.39 -2.64 8.28
CA VAL A 184 -8.33 -3.78 8.22
C VAL A 184 -9.19 -3.85 9.47
N GLY A 185 -8.60 -3.65 10.67
CA GLY A 185 -9.32 -3.58 11.93
C GLY A 185 -10.31 -2.42 12.00
N LEU A 186 -9.91 -1.21 11.57
CA LEU A 186 -10.78 -0.03 11.51
C LEU A 186 -12.02 -0.23 10.62
N ASN A 187 -11.92 -1.10 9.63
CA ASN A 187 -13.01 -1.42 8.72
C ASN A 187 -13.80 -2.69 9.10
N HIS A 188 -13.48 -3.33 10.23
CA HIS A 188 -14.11 -4.57 10.71
C HIS A 188 -14.01 -5.73 9.71
N LEU A 189 -12.86 -5.88 9.01
CA LEU A 189 -12.65 -6.86 7.94
C LEU A 189 -11.60 -7.95 8.31
N THR A 190 -11.28 -8.11 9.59
CA THR A 190 -10.25 -9.06 10.06
C THR A 190 -10.57 -10.52 9.77
N GLU A 191 -11.85 -10.87 9.61
CA GLU A 191 -12.30 -12.22 9.24
C GLU A 191 -12.18 -12.50 7.71
N GLN A 192 -12.08 -11.44 6.90
CA GLN A 192 -12.04 -11.52 5.44
C GLN A 192 -10.64 -11.28 4.88
N ILE A 193 -9.84 -10.46 5.57
CA ILE A 193 -8.52 -10.03 5.11
C ILE A 193 -7.45 -10.52 6.07
N LEU A 194 -6.58 -11.39 5.58
CA LEU A 194 -5.36 -11.79 6.26
C LEU A 194 -4.22 -10.88 5.81
N VAL A 195 -3.61 -10.15 6.73
CA VAL A 195 -2.43 -9.34 6.45
C VAL A 195 -1.17 -10.09 6.90
N VAL A 196 -0.18 -10.17 6.03
CA VAL A 196 1.10 -10.83 6.32
C VAL A 196 2.29 -9.95 5.92
N GLN A 197 3.38 -10.05 6.68
CA GLN A 197 4.67 -9.56 6.22
C GLN A 197 5.32 -10.64 5.36
N GLY A 198 5.61 -10.33 4.10
CA GLY A 198 6.24 -11.27 3.18
C GLY A 198 6.53 -10.65 1.83
N SER A 199 7.47 -11.26 1.09
CA SER A 199 7.77 -10.82 -0.27
C SER A 199 6.71 -11.32 -1.25
N ALA A 200 6.46 -10.54 -2.28
CA ALA A 200 5.54 -10.89 -3.36
C ALA A 200 5.96 -12.16 -4.08
N GLU A 201 7.26 -12.35 -4.27
CA GLU A 201 7.85 -13.52 -4.95
C GLU A 201 7.57 -14.84 -4.20
N ASN A 202 7.53 -14.80 -2.86
CA ASN A 202 7.24 -15.99 -2.06
C ASN A 202 5.75 -16.37 -2.09
N LEU A 203 4.88 -15.44 -2.49
CA LEU A 203 3.43 -15.61 -2.47
C LEU A 203 2.81 -15.76 -3.85
N ILE A 204 3.58 -15.50 -4.91
CA ILE A 204 3.08 -15.54 -6.29
C ILE A 204 2.49 -16.90 -6.68
N ASP A 205 2.95 -17.99 -6.09
CA ASP A 205 2.45 -19.35 -6.38
C ASP A 205 1.07 -19.66 -5.82
N LEU A 206 0.57 -18.85 -4.89
CA LEU A 206 -0.78 -19.02 -4.35
C LEU A 206 -1.83 -18.76 -5.43
N THR A 207 -2.82 -19.65 -5.54
CA THR A 207 -3.94 -19.46 -6.46
C THR A 207 -4.90 -18.40 -5.96
N SER A 208 -5.39 -17.53 -6.84
CA SER A 208 -6.45 -16.55 -6.54
C SER A 208 -7.28 -16.23 -7.77
N ASP A 209 -8.51 -15.76 -7.56
CA ASP A 209 -9.34 -15.27 -8.67
C ASP A 209 -8.78 -13.95 -9.21
N LEU A 210 -8.27 -13.08 -8.33
CA LEU A 210 -7.67 -11.81 -8.70
C LEU A 210 -6.32 -11.61 -8.00
N MET A 211 -5.33 -11.10 -8.71
CA MET A 211 -4.11 -10.53 -8.15
C MET A 211 -4.12 -9.02 -8.38
N VAL A 212 -3.84 -8.26 -7.35
CA VAL A 212 -3.59 -6.81 -7.41
C VAL A 212 -2.16 -6.55 -7.00
N SER A 213 -1.45 -5.74 -7.77
CA SER A 213 -0.08 -5.37 -7.46
C SER A 213 0.19 -3.95 -7.95
N ASN A 214 0.36 -3.03 -7.00
CA ASN A 214 0.76 -1.65 -7.26
C ASN A 214 2.12 -1.42 -6.60
N ILE A 215 3.17 -1.94 -7.22
CA ILE A 215 4.52 -2.06 -6.65
C ILE A 215 5.59 -1.60 -7.62
N HIS A 216 6.81 -1.55 -7.12
CA HIS A 216 7.98 -1.19 -7.92
C HIS A 216 8.16 -2.14 -9.11
N TYR A 217 8.53 -1.55 -10.25
CA TYR A 217 8.70 -2.27 -11.52
C TYR A 217 9.67 -3.46 -11.43
N ASP A 218 10.78 -3.34 -10.70
CA ASP A 218 11.78 -4.40 -10.60
C ASP A 218 11.24 -5.69 -9.97
N VAL A 219 10.29 -5.58 -9.05
CA VAL A 219 9.58 -6.74 -8.49
C VAL A 219 8.54 -7.24 -9.49
N MET A 220 7.75 -6.33 -10.07
CA MET A 220 6.65 -6.69 -10.97
C MET A 220 7.13 -7.45 -12.22
N LYS A 221 8.24 -7.03 -12.85
CA LYS A 221 8.81 -7.72 -14.02
C LYS A 221 9.17 -9.18 -13.74
N ASN A 222 9.59 -9.48 -12.49
CA ASN A 222 9.90 -10.84 -12.07
C ASN A 222 8.61 -11.64 -11.82
N LEU A 223 7.61 -11.03 -11.16
CA LEU A 223 6.34 -11.69 -10.84
C LEU A 223 5.60 -12.17 -12.08
N ILE A 224 5.51 -11.37 -13.14
CA ILE A 224 4.79 -11.75 -14.37
C ILE A 224 5.48 -12.87 -15.15
N GLN A 225 6.78 -13.10 -14.94
CA GLN A 225 7.54 -14.19 -15.55
C GLN A 225 7.42 -15.49 -14.75
N CYS A 226 6.93 -15.45 -13.50
CA CYS A 226 6.72 -16.64 -12.69
C CYS A 226 5.50 -17.43 -13.18
N THR A 227 5.59 -18.75 -13.20
CA THR A 227 4.44 -19.63 -13.51
C THR A 227 3.25 -19.39 -12.58
N GLY A 228 3.52 -18.95 -11.36
CA GLY A 228 2.52 -18.55 -10.38
C GLY A 228 1.61 -17.41 -10.85
N PHE A 229 2.08 -16.52 -11.72
CA PHE A 229 1.26 -15.46 -12.31
C PHE A 229 0.07 -16.02 -13.09
N LEU A 230 0.28 -17.07 -13.87
CA LEU A 230 -0.76 -17.73 -14.67
C LEU A 230 -1.76 -18.56 -13.83
N LYS A 231 -1.53 -18.71 -12.52
CA LYS A 231 -2.50 -19.32 -11.59
C LYS A 231 -3.59 -18.36 -11.12
N LYS A 232 -3.58 -17.10 -11.61
CA LYS A 232 -4.58 -16.07 -11.34
C LYS A 232 -5.59 -16.05 -12.48
N LYS A 233 -6.88 -15.83 -12.21
CA LYS A 233 -7.87 -15.64 -13.28
C LYS A 233 -7.83 -14.22 -13.84
N HIS A 234 -7.59 -13.26 -12.98
CA HIS A 234 -7.49 -11.84 -13.32
C HIS A 234 -6.29 -11.20 -12.63
N PHE A 235 -5.80 -10.12 -13.21
CA PHE A 235 -4.71 -9.33 -12.63
C PHE A 235 -4.94 -7.83 -12.79
N ILE A 236 -4.46 -7.05 -11.82
CA ILE A 236 -4.29 -5.60 -11.88
C ILE A 236 -2.83 -5.31 -11.57
N LEU A 237 -2.13 -4.71 -12.54
CA LEU A 237 -0.71 -4.34 -12.43
C LEU A 237 -0.60 -2.83 -12.56
N SER A 238 0.06 -2.17 -11.60
CA SER A 238 0.16 -0.71 -11.53
C SER A 238 1.47 -0.25 -10.89
N GLY A 239 1.70 1.07 -10.85
CA GLY A 239 2.95 1.64 -10.34
C GLY A 239 4.03 1.75 -11.43
N LEU A 240 3.63 1.74 -12.69
CA LEU A 240 4.52 1.68 -13.85
C LEU A 240 4.65 3.04 -14.52
N THR A 241 5.87 3.49 -14.73
CA THR A 241 6.16 4.62 -15.63
C THR A 241 5.97 4.22 -17.09
N HIS A 242 5.98 5.18 -18.01
CA HIS A 242 5.73 4.90 -19.43
C HIS A 242 6.68 3.83 -20.01
N LYS A 243 7.98 3.92 -19.74
CA LYS A 243 8.97 2.95 -20.24
C LYS A 243 8.76 1.56 -19.67
N GLU A 244 8.47 1.48 -18.39
CA GLU A 244 8.19 0.24 -17.68
C GLU A 244 6.91 -0.41 -18.18
N ALA A 245 5.87 0.39 -18.42
CA ALA A 245 4.60 -0.08 -18.96
C ALA A 245 4.77 -0.70 -20.36
N LEU A 246 5.57 -0.11 -21.25
CA LEU A 246 5.88 -0.68 -22.56
C LEU A 246 6.57 -2.05 -22.44
N HIS A 247 7.50 -2.19 -21.50
CA HIS A 247 8.16 -3.47 -21.27
C HIS A 247 7.22 -4.52 -20.70
N ILE A 248 6.39 -4.16 -19.70
CA ILE A 248 5.37 -5.06 -19.15
C ILE A 248 4.37 -5.48 -20.22
N GLU A 249 3.89 -4.54 -21.08
CA GLU A 249 2.97 -4.83 -22.17
C GLU A 249 3.57 -5.81 -23.20
N SER A 250 4.84 -5.63 -23.57
CA SER A 250 5.56 -6.57 -24.43
C SER A 250 5.66 -7.96 -23.81
N THR A 251 6.00 -8.03 -22.51
CA THR A 251 6.08 -9.33 -21.80
C THR A 251 4.71 -10.00 -21.70
N LEU A 252 3.65 -9.25 -21.40
CA LEU A 252 2.28 -9.79 -21.34
C LEU A 252 1.81 -10.31 -22.70
N ALA A 253 2.24 -9.71 -23.82
CA ALA A 253 1.90 -10.16 -25.17
C ALA A 253 2.49 -11.54 -25.53
N GLU A 254 3.56 -11.96 -24.86
CA GLU A 254 4.19 -13.27 -25.03
C GLU A 254 3.54 -14.37 -24.14
N LEU A 255 2.68 -13.97 -23.21
CA LEU A 255 2.01 -14.88 -22.28
C LEU A 255 0.58 -15.20 -22.73
N PRO A 256 0.00 -16.33 -22.31
CA PRO A 256 -1.40 -16.67 -22.56
C PRO A 256 -2.34 -15.83 -21.69
N VAL A 257 -2.30 -14.52 -21.85
CA VAL A 257 -3.10 -13.56 -21.11
C VAL A 257 -3.76 -12.55 -22.03
N LYS A 258 -4.82 -11.90 -21.56
CA LYS A 258 -5.51 -10.84 -22.29
C LYS A 258 -5.56 -9.58 -21.45
N VAL A 259 -4.91 -8.52 -21.90
CA VAL A 259 -5.12 -7.16 -21.36
C VAL A 259 -6.49 -6.68 -21.81
N MET A 260 -7.39 -6.42 -20.85
CA MET A 260 -8.75 -5.98 -21.10
C MET A 260 -8.89 -4.46 -21.04
N ARG A 261 -8.10 -3.82 -20.19
CA ARG A 261 -8.11 -2.36 -20.05
C ARG A 261 -6.73 -1.86 -19.59
N ARG A 262 -6.38 -0.68 -20.09
CA ARG A 262 -5.22 0.10 -19.66
C ARG A 262 -5.67 1.50 -19.26
N TRP A 263 -5.15 2.01 -18.17
CA TRP A 263 -5.24 3.40 -17.77
C TRP A 263 -3.91 4.07 -18.02
N ASP A 264 -3.98 5.32 -18.44
CA ASP A 264 -2.84 6.18 -18.71
C ASP A 264 -3.10 7.54 -18.04
N GLN A 265 -2.25 7.91 -17.12
CA GLN A 265 -2.31 9.17 -16.41
C GLN A 265 -1.29 10.15 -16.99
N ASN A 266 -1.72 10.88 -18.03
CA ASN A 266 -0.93 11.91 -18.72
C ASN A 266 0.41 11.40 -19.29
N GLY A 267 0.48 10.15 -19.73
CA GLY A 267 1.70 9.52 -20.25
C GLY A 267 2.76 9.22 -19.17
N ILE A 268 2.47 9.42 -17.89
CA ILE A 268 3.43 9.23 -16.79
C ILE A 268 3.23 7.89 -16.12
N TRP A 269 1.99 7.61 -15.65
CA TRP A 269 1.68 6.41 -14.89
C TRP A 269 0.69 5.51 -15.62
N HIS A 270 0.92 4.22 -15.54
CA HIS A 270 0.11 3.22 -16.24
C HIS A 270 -0.36 2.11 -15.32
N THR A 271 -1.59 1.65 -15.59
CA THR A 271 -2.22 0.53 -14.90
C THR A 271 -2.84 -0.41 -15.94
N PHE A 272 -2.68 -1.71 -15.75
CA PHE A 272 -3.25 -2.76 -16.59
C PHE A 272 -4.24 -3.60 -15.80
N TYR A 273 -5.36 -3.92 -16.43
CA TYR A 273 -6.29 -4.94 -15.97
C TYR A 273 -6.44 -6.00 -17.05
N GLY A 274 -6.33 -7.27 -16.67
CA GLY A 274 -6.40 -8.37 -17.62
C GLY A 274 -6.85 -9.68 -17.00
N SER A 275 -6.93 -10.72 -17.85
CA SER A 275 -7.19 -12.10 -17.46
C SER A 275 -6.11 -13.02 -17.98
N THR A 276 -5.83 -14.06 -17.24
CA THR A 276 -5.15 -15.25 -17.73
C THR A 276 -6.19 -16.15 -18.38
N GLY A 277 -5.87 -16.75 -19.50
CA GLY A 277 -6.80 -17.49 -20.34
C GLY A 277 -7.56 -18.62 -19.68
#